data_e5b9fb2388a19e601bb5ce0e446a21b2
#
_entry.id   e5b9fb2388a19e601bb5ce0e446a21b2
#
_cell.length_a   1.000
_cell.length_b   1.000
_cell.length_c   1.000
_cell.angle_alpha   90.00
_cell.angle_beta   90.00
_cell.angle_gamma   90.00
#
_symmetry.space_group_name_H-M   'P 1'
#
loop_
_entity.id
_entity.type
_entity.pdbx_description
1 polymer ?
#
loop_
_entity_poly.entity_id
_entity_poly.type
_entity_poly.pdbx_seq_one_letter_code
_entity_poly.pdbx_strand_id
1 'polypeptide(L)'
;MCLLFFAFKPCLAGQGLEVLSEQVVVDSALMHYPKIYASEEGVRGAESRLLQAQGNFDSKLESKYNEFTSGYYQGNGYSQTQVTKPLPFANAKVYGGYSSSLNAGQDPERLSYNNTKSGGRSILGFELSLLRGFLANEQNTQVKTARLDVKISNLANTLLQKQVIVDAKKAFWRFVYTTKILHAYEDLLDIAIKRNEALAKQVEAGDKAEIVLSENKRAVLRRQSQLETARRDWLNAAVSLSMYLRNSLGEMHQTSEITSAKLEYTETQITPPPDHLEQIKTATERRIDVRISQIFVEQTILETKLAKNEILPTIDMGFETSQDYGNGTQTKDQRLDKVKLSVSIPIENKKQQGKYKKAEAESKKTGYNLKLLQNEITNEIAKLYNKLQEYYTITKNSAEEVEIVKRLAQAEQVRFYNGDSDFFMLNARENDVVLTQEHLFKSRLAMMEHHLDYTFATNDTILWD
;
A
#
# COMPACT_ATOMS: atom_id res chain seq x y z
N MET A 1 -15.89 -6.76 -17.42
CA MET A 1 -14.85 -6.88 -18.47
C MET A 1 -14.95 -5.65 -19.35
N CYS A 2 -14.33 -4.55 -18.90
CA CYS A 2 -14.16 -3.33 -19.68
C CYS A 2 -12.66 -3.08 -19.76
N LEU A 3 -12.10 -3.37 -20.93
CA LEU A 3 -10.74 -3.04 -21.30
C LEU A 3 -10.68 -1.55 -21.65
N LEU A 4 -10.12 -0.75 -20.74
CA LEU A 4 -9.68 0.60 -21.04
C LEU A 4 -8.37 0.49 -21.81
N PHE A 5 -8.42 0.69 -23.11
CA PHE A 5 -7.26 0.89 -23.98
C PHE A 5 -6.66 2.26 -23.62
N PHE A 6 -5.63 2.28 -22.79
CA PHE A 6 -4.71 3.40 -22.73
C PHE A 6 -3.87 3.40 -24.01
N ALA A 7 -4.05 4.42 -24.83
CA ALA A 7 -3.21 4.66 -26.00
C ALA A 7 -1.78 4.95 -25.52
N PHE A 8 -0.90 3.97 -25.63
CA PHE A 8 0.53 4.12 -25.44
C PHE A 8 1.06 5.12 -26.48
N LYS A 9 1.38 6.35 -26.05
CA LYS A 9 2.35 7.18 -26.77
C LYS A 9 3.74 6.58 -26.52
N PRO A 10 4.51 6.20 -27.54
CA PRO A 10 5.86 5.72 -27.31
C PRO A 10 6.70 6.87 -26.76
N CYS A 11 7.14 6.75 -25.50
CA CYS A 11 8.13 7.64 -24.93
C CYS A 11 9.47 7.31 -25.56
N LEU A 12 10.00 8.22 -26.35
CA LEU A 12 11.31 8.17 -26.99
C LEU A 12 12.39 8.01 -25.92
N ALA A 13 13.11 6.90 -25.98
CA ALA A 13 14.29 6.66 -25.18
C ALA A 13 15.36 7.72 -25.50
N GLY A 14 15.86 8.44 -24.49
CA GLY A 14 17.06 9.27 -24.58
C GLY A 14 16.84 10.79 -24.71
N GLN A 15 15.63 11.34 -24.53
CA GLN A 15 15.45 12.78 -24.40
C GLN A 15 15.64 13.21 -22.94
N GLY A 16 16.54 14.16 -22.69
CA GLY A 16 16.68 14.82 -21.40
C GLY A 16 15.34 15.43 -20.98
N LEU A 17 15.15 15.65 -19.69
CA LEU A 17 13.95 16.26 -19.13
C LEU A 17 13.79 17.71 -19.63
N GLU A 18 13.01 17.91 -20.70
CA GLU A 18 12.81 19.25 -21.30
C GLU A 18 11.83 20.09 -20.48
N VAL A 19 10.73 19.47 -20.03
CA VAL A 19 9.65 20.15 -19.29
C VAL A 19 9.37 19.39 -17.99
N LEU A 20 9.33 20.13 -16.90
CA LEU A 20 8.98 19.62 -15.57
C LEU A 20 7.62 20.19 -15.15
N SER A 21 6.61 19.34 -15.10
CA SER A 21 5.26 19.69 -14.63
C SER A 21 4.78 18.71 -13.57
N GLU A 22 3.75 19.09 -12.80
CA GLU A 22 3.14 18.22 -11.79
C GLU A 22 2.72 16.87 -12.38
N GLN A 23 2.09 16.88 -13.57
CA GLN A 23 1.60 15.68 -14.23
C GLN A 23 2.76 14.75 -14.65
N VAL A 24 3.85 15.27 -15.18
CA VAL A 24 5.04 14.50 -15.56
C VAL A 24 5.62 13.77 -14.35
N VAL A 25 5.67 14.43 -13.19
CA VAL A 25 6.17 13.80 -11.94
C VAL A 25 5.25 12.70 -11.47
N VAL A 26 3.94 12.94 -11.48
CA VAL A 26 2.93 11.93 -11.07
C VAL A 26 2.96 10.72 -11.99
N ASP A 27 2.96 10.93 -13.31
CA ASP A 27 2.97 9.83 -14.30
C ASP A 27 4.26 9.01 -14.18
N SER A 28 5.40 9.67 -14.04
CA SER A 28 6.68 9.01 -13.81
C SER A 28 6.67 8.17 -12.52
N ALA A 29 6.14 8.72 -11.43
CA ALA A 29 6.04 8.02 -10.16
C ALA A 29 5.12 6.79 -10.25
N LEU A 30 3.95 6.92 -10.89
CA LEU A 30 3.03 5.80 -11.06
C LEU A 30 3.60 4.69 -11.95
N MET A 31 4.39 5.05 -12.97
CA MET A 31 4.96 4.08 -13.92
C MET A 31 6.25 3.43 -13.42
N HIS A 32 7.07 4.15 -12.65
CA HIS A 32 8.46 3.70 -12.41
C HIS A 32 8.88 3.68 -10.94
N TYR A 33 8.01 4.06 -9.99
CA TYR A 33 8.41 4.08 -8.59
C TYR A 33 8.45 2.66 -8.00
N PRO A 34 9.61 2.17 -7.50
CA PRO A 34 9.80 0.78 -7.11
C PRO A 34 8.82 0.28 -6.04
N LYS A 35 8.32 1.17 -5.19
CA LYS A 35 7.34 0.82 -4.15
C LYS A 35 6.00 0.36 -4.74
N ILE A 36 5.61 0.87 -5.92
CA ILE A 36 4.41 0.43 -6.63
C ILE A 36 4.60 -1.00 -7.14
N TYR A 37 5.72 -1.28 -7.81
CA TYR A 37 6.05 -2.65 -8.25
C TYR A 37 6.08 -3.64 -7.08
N ALA A 38 6.69 -3.25 -5.95
CA ALA A 38 6.71 -4.09 -4.75
C ALA A 38 5.29 -4.38 -4.22
N SER A 39 4.38 -3.41 -4.32
CA SER A 39 2.98 -3.59 -3.92
C SER A 39 2.21 -4.50 -4.89
N GLU A 40 2.46 -4.39 -6.19
CA GLU A 40 1.89 -5.28 -7.21
C GLU A 40 2.35 -6.73 -7.01
N GLU A 41 3.63 -6.95 -6.71
CA GLU A 41 4.13 -8.28 -6.31
C GLU A 41 3.48 -8.77 -5.00
N GLY A 42 3.13 -7.86 -4.10
CA GLY A 42 2.32 -8.18 -2.91
C GLY A 42 0.93 -8.71 -3.27
N VAL A 43 0.28 -8.15 -4.29
CA VAL A 43 -1.00 -8.64 -4.82
C VAL A 43 -0.82 -10.03 -5.44
N ARG A 44 0.18 -10.22 -6.31
CA ARG A 44 0.50 -11.54 -6.90
C ARG A 44 0.81 -12.58 -5.83
N GLY A 45 1.50 -12.19 -4.76
CA GLY A 45 1.74 -13.04 -3.59
C GLY A 45 0.45 -13.46 -2.89
N ALA A 46 -0.53 -12.56 -2.76
CA ALA A 46 -1.84 -12.89 -2.18
C ALA A 46 -2.65 -13.82 -3.10
N GLU A 47 -2.63 -13.62 -4.41
CA GLU A 47 -3.24 -14.51 -5.41
C GLU A 47 -2.61 -15.90 -5.36
N SER A 48 -1.30 -15.99 -5.22
CA SER A 48 -0.58 -17.26 -5.07
C SER A 48 -0.98 -18.01 -3.78
N ARG A 49 -1.18 -17.28 -2.66
CA ARG A 49 -1.73 -17.88 -1.42
C ARG A 49 -3.16 -18.36 -1.61
N LEU A 50 -3.99 -17.67 -2.39
CA LEU A 50 -5.33 -18.15 -2.73
C LEU A 50 -5.27 -19.44 -3.55
N LEU A 51 -4.38 -19.49 -4.56
CA LEU A 51 -4.15 -20.70 -5.37
C LEU A 51 -3.68 -21.86 -4.47
N GLN A 52 -2.76 -21.62 -3.56
CA GLN A 52 -2.30 -22.60 -2.57
C GLN A 52 -3.45 -23.11 -1.70
N ALA A 53 -4.31 -22.22 -1.20
CA ALA A 53 -5.46 -22.60 -0.40
C ALA A 53 -6.49 -23.43 -1.21
N GLN A 54 -6.69 -23.10 -2.48
CA GLN A 54 -7.53 -23.88 -3.41
C GLN A 54 -6.97 -25.28 -3.65
N GLY A 55 -5.64 -25.44 -3.64
CA GLY A 55 -4.95 -26.73 -3.74
C GLY A 55 -5.30 -27.72 -2.62
N ASN A 56 -5.92 -27.28 -1.51
CA ASN A 56 -6.49 -28.20 -0.52
C ASN A 56 -7.61 -29.09 -1.08
N PHE A 57 -8.18 -28.72 -2.22
CA PHE A 57 -9.20 -29.50 -2.92
C PHE A 57 -8.68 -30.23 -4.14
N ASP A 58 -7.37 -30.28 -4.36
CA ASP A 58 -6.76 -31.02 -5.46
C ASP A 58 -6.93 -32.52 -5.30
N SER A 59 -7.04 -33.21 -6.44
CA SER A 59 -7.05 -34.66 -6.46
C SER A 59 -5.66 -35.20 -6.10
N LYS A 60 -5.61 -36.19 -5.19
CA LYS A 60 -4.37 -36.83 -4.77
C LYS A 60 -4.37 -38.28 -5.26
N LEU A 61 -3.29 -38.65 -5.94
CA LEU A 61 -2.99 -40.06 -6.26
C LEU A 61 -2.01 -40.59 -5.20
N GLU A 62 -2.41 -41.58 -4.47
CA GLU A 62 -1.54 -42.26 -3.50
C GLU A 62 -1.39 -43.70 -3.93
N SER A 63 -0.16 -44.22 -3.91
CA SER A 63 0.16 -45.64 -4.10
C SER A 63 0.92 -46.14 -2.90
N LYS A 64 0.43 -47.19 -2.28
CA LYS A 64 1.02 -47.83 -1.11
C LYS A 64 1.36 -49.27 -1.43
N TYR A 65 2.55 -49.69 -1.05
CA TYR A 65 3.00 -51.06 -1.12
C TYR A 65 3.46 -51.48 0.28
N ASN A 66 2.95 -52.56 0.76
CA ASN A 66 3.31 -53.14 2.04
C ASN A 66 3.60 -54.65 1.87
N GLU A 67 4.72 -55.10 2.41
CA GLU A 67 5.11 -56.50 2.43
C GLU A 67 5.67 -56.89 3.81
N PHE A 68 5.31 -58.03 4.31
CA PHE A 68 5.87 -58.61 5.51
C PHE A 68 7.14 -59.40 5.15
N THR A 69 8.31 -58.89 5.44
CA THR A 69 9.62 -59.48 5.07
C THR A 69 10.09 -60.55 6.05
N SER A 70 9.48 -60.69 7.23
CA SER A 70 9.82 -61.69 8.24
C SER A 70 8.63 -62.01 9.17
N GLY A 71 8.70 -63.10 9.89
CA GLY A 71 7.71 -63.52 10.87
C GLY A 71 6.55 -64.29 10.26
N TYR A 72 5.47 -64.49 11.02
CA TYR A 72 4.33 -65.34 10.68
C TYR A 72 3.63 -64.94 9.35
N TYR A 73 3.67 -63.70 8.96
CA TYR A 73 3.06 -63.17 7.73
C TYR A 73 4.06 -62.98 6.61
N GLN A 74 5.27 -63.53 6.70
CA GLN A 74 6.32 -63.36 5.67
C GLN A 74 5.78 -63.71 4.29
N GLY A 75 6.11 -62.84 3.29
CA GLY A 75 5.67 -62.98 1.92
C GLY A 75 4.24 -62.50 1.65
N ASN A 76 3.46 -62.15 2.67
CA ASN A 76 2.16 -61.52 2.48
C ASN A 76 2.35 -60.01 2.38
N GLY A 77 1.48 -59.38 1.60
CA GLY A 77 1.48 -57.95 1.44
C GLY A 77 0.34 -57.49 0.54
N TYR A 78 0.23 -56.19 0.39
CA TYR A 78 -0.73 -55.60 -0.55
C TYR A 78 -0.17 -54.34 -1.19
N SER A 79 -0.61 -54.10 -2.42
CA SER A 79 -0.48 -52.80 -3.09
C SER A 79 -1.85 -52.15 -3.19
N GLN A 80 -1.91 -50.83 -3.00
CA GLN A 80 -3.13 -50.05 -3.16
C GLN A 80 -2.79 -48.75 -3.86
N THR A 81 -3.50 -48.45 -4.95
CA THR A 81 -3.42 -47.15 -5.64
C THR A 81 -4.80 -46.52 -5.59
N GLN A 82 -4.89 -45.31 -5.08
CA GLN A 82 -6.13 -44.57 -4.85
C GLN A 82 -6.03 -43.12 -5.25
N VAL A 83 -7.06 -42.65 -5.96
CA VAL A 83 -7.29 -41.22 -6.20
C VAL A 83 -8.32 -40.74 -5.20
N THR A 84 -8.01 -39.64 -4.50
CA THR A 84 -8.91 -38.99 -3.55
C THR A 84 -9.16 -37.56 -3.96
N LYS A 85 -10.42 -37.13 -4.05
CA LYS A 85 -10.86 -35.77 -4.34
C LYS A 85 -11.59 -35.18 -3.14
N PRO A 86 -10.99 -34.23 -2.38
CA PRO A 86 -11.71 -33.45 -1.38
C PRO A 86 -12.75 -32.53 -2.03
N LEU A 87 -13.89 -32.32 -1.37
CA LEU A 87 -14.97 -31.44 -1.85
C LEU A 87 -15.14 -30.22 -0.92
N PRO A 88 -15.61 -29.08 -1.44
CA PRO A 88 -15.66 -27.83 -0.68
C PRO A 88 -16.85 -27.71 0.28
N PHE A 89 -17.48 -28.80 0.67
CA PHE A 89 -18.61 -28.83 1.60
C PHE A 89 -18.51 -30.00 2.55
N ALA A 90 -19.07 -29.86 3.74
CA ALA A 90 -19.23 -30.95 4.75
C ALA A 90 -17.95 -31.76 5.02
N ASN A 91 -16.78 -31.19 4.80
CA ASN A 91 -15.48 -31.90 4.85
C ASN A 91 -15.51 -33.21 4.03
N ALA A 92 -16.28 -33.21 2.93
CA ALA A 92 -16.54 -34.39 2.13
C ALA A 92 -15.34 -34.74 1.23
N LYS A 93 -15.18 -36.02 0.94
CA LYS A 93 -14.25 -36.55 -0.04
C LYS A 93 -14.83 -37.72 -0.80
N VAL A 94 -14.47 -37.80 -2.09
CA VAL A 94 -14.76 -38.98 -2.92
C VAL A 94 -13.43 -39.64 -3.25
N TYR A 95 -13.40 -40.94 -3.25
CA TYR A 95 -12.20 -41.69 -3.58
C TYR A 95 -12.53 -42.92 -4.42
N GLY A 96 -11.59 -43.25 -5.29
CA GLY A 96 -11.65 -44.47 -6.08
C GLY A 96 -10.25 -45.04 -6.25
N GLY A 97 -10.15 -46.39 -6.24
CA GLY A 97 -8.85 -47.02 -6.30
C GLY A 97 -8.89 -48.48 -6.66
N TYR A 98 -7.69 -49.03 -6.69
CA TYR A 98 -7.45 -50.43 -6.95
C TYR A 98 -6.44 -50.98 -5.93
N SER A 99 -6.72 -52.19 -5.42
CA SER A 99 -5.87 -52.86 -4.46
C SER A 99 -5.62 -54.32 -4.90
N SER A 100 -4.43 -54.83 -4.68
CA SER A 100 -4.06 -56.21 -4.99
C SER A 100 -3.23 -56.79 -3.86
N SER A 101 -3.53 -58.00 -3.41
CA SER A 101 -2.71 -58.73 -2.45
C SER A 101 -1.60 -59.51 -3.13
N LEU A 102 -0.41 -59.62 -2.52
CA LEU A 102 0.75 -60.31 -3.09
C LEU A 102 0.53 -61.83 -3.21
N ASN A 103 -0.19 -62.45 -2.27
CA ASN A 103 -0.53 -63.85 -2.28
C ASN A 103 -2.03 -64.05 -2.49
N ALA A 104 -2.54 -63.42 -3.56
CA ALA A 104 -3.96 -63.48 -3.89
C ALA A 104 -4.44 -64.92 -4.14
N GLY A 105 -5.41 -65.38 -3.37
CA GLY A 105 -6.10 -66.63 -3.62
C GLY A 105 -5.46 -67.89 -3.04
N GLN A 106 -4.32 -67.82 -2.35
CA GLN A 106 -3.61 -69.04 -1.87
C GLN A 106 -4.05 -69.58 -0.51
N ASP A 107 -4.79 -68.82 0.30
CA ASP A 107 -5.22 -69.27 1.62
C ASP A 107 -6.72 -69.00 1.82
N PRO A 108 -7.58 -70.02 1.65
CA PRO A 108 -9.03 -69.92 1.83
C PRO A 108 -9.47 -69.74 3.29
N GLU A 109 -8.63 -70.08 4.25
CA GLU A 109 -8.97 -69.94 5.68
C GLU A 109 -8.71 -68.55 6.25
N ARG A 110 -7.90 -67.69 5.54
CA ARG A 110 -7.56 -66.34 5.96
C ARG A 110 -8.38 -65.31 5.21
N LEU A 111 -9.65 -65.21 5.52
CA LEU A 111 -10.51 -64.11 5.04
C LEU A 111 -10.15 -62.77 5.69
N SER A 112 -9.06 -62.14 5.23
CA SER A 112 -8.74 -60.76 5.61
C SER A 112 -9.33 -59.78 4.59
N TYR A 113 -9.79 -58.65 5.04
CA TYR A 113 -10.25 -57.55 4.16
C TYR A 113 -9.22 -57.13 3.13
N ASN A 114 -7.95 -57.21 3.50
CA ASN A 114 -6.83 -56.82 2.61
C ASN A 114 -6.47 -57.87 1.56
N ASN A 115 -6.96 -59.10 1.69
CA ASN A 115 -6.74 -60.15 0.72
C ASN A 115 -7.72 -60.00 -0.46
N THR A 116 -7.20 -59.95 -1.68
CA THR A 116 -7.99 -59.88 -2.92
C THR A 116 -7.95 -61.18 -3.69
N LYS A 117 -8.83 -61.33 -4.67
CA LYS A 117 -8.66 -62.35 -5.72
C LYS A 117 -7.45 -62.03 -6.59
N SER A 118 -7.08 -62.97 -7.48
CA SER A 118 -5.89 -62.84 -8.34
C SER A 118 -5.90 -61.59 -9.24
N GLY A 119 -7.10 -61.12 -9.60
CA GLY A 119 -7.28 -59.90 -10.39
C GLY A 119 -7.43 -58.62 -9.56
N GLY A 120 -7.18 -58.68 -8.22
CA GLY A 120 -7.28 -57.51 -7.36
C GLY A 120 -8.72 -57.03 -7.08
N ARG A 121 -8.85 -55.82 -6.50
CA ARG A 121 -10.11 -55.23 -6.05
C ARG A 121 -10.22 -53.80 -6.49
N SER A 122 -11.30 -53.40 -7.16
CA SER A 122 -11.68 -52.00 -7.33
C SER A 122 -12.43 -51.49 -6.10
N ILE A 123 -12.22 -50.22 -5.77
CA ILE A 123 -12.81 -49.53 -4.63
C ILE A 123 -13.36 -48.20 -5.08
N LEU A 124 -14.59 -47.85 -4.68
CA LEU A 124 -15.18 -46.56 -4.84
C LEU A 124 -15.89 -46.16 -3.55
N GLY A 125 -15.64 -44.96 -3.06
CA GLY A 125 -16.26 -44.52 -1.82
C GLY A 125 -16.39 -43.02 -1.69
N PHE A 126 -17.19 -42.61 -0.73
CA PHE A 126 -17.25 -41.22 -0.28
C PHE A 126 -17.32 -41.18 1.24
N GLU A 127 -16.80 -40.11 1.81
CA GLU A 127 -16.90 -39.78 3.23
C GLU A 127 -17.34 -38.33 3.39
N LEU A 128 -18.12 -38.04 4.44
CA LEU A 128 -18.51 -36.68 4.79
C LEU A 128 -18.71 -36.54 6.30
N SER A 129 -18.52 -35.34 6.82
CA SER A 129 -18.79 -35.00 8.21
C SER A 129 -20.25 -34.52 8.36
N LEU A 130 -20.98 -35.08 9.37
CA LEU A 130 -22.39 -34.72 9.62
C LEU A 130 -22.56 -33.58 10.64
N LEU A 131 -21.53 -33.26 11.43
CA LEU A 131 -21.61 -32.28 12.49
C LEU A 131 -20.42 -31.32 12.46
N ARG A 132 -19.27 -31.70 13.04
CA ARG A 132 -18.04 -30.90 12.97
C ARG A 132 -17.50 -30.92 11.54
N GLY A 133 -17.32 -29.73 10.95
CA GLY A 133 -16.86 -29.59 9.56
C GLY A 133 -17.98 -29.57 8.52
N PHE A 134 -19.24 -29.76 8.92
CA PHE A 134 -20.38 -29.69 7.99
C PHE A 134 -20.64 -28.25 7.51
N LEU A 135 -20.82 -27.31 8.42
CA LEU A 135 -21.10 -25.88 8.10
C LEU A 135 -19.85 -25.05 7.93
N ALA A 136 -18.81 -25.33 8.71
CA ALA A 136 -17.54 -24.63 8.66
C ALA A 136 -16.41 -25.65 8.81
N ASN A 137 -15.52 -25.72 7.82
CA ASN A 137 -14.33 -26.53 7.83
C ASN A 137 -13.09 -25.67 7.56
N GLU A 138 -11.94 -26.16 7.97
CA GLU A 138 -10.66 -25.45 7.90
C GLU A 138 -10.29 -25.10 6.46
N GLN A 139 -10.36 -26.04 5.53
CA GLN A 139 -9.99 -25.88 4.12
C GLN A 139 -10.81 -24.78 3.43
N ASN A 140 -12.13 -24.82 3.62
CA ASN A 140 -13.03 -23.83 3.03
C ASN A 140 -12.84 -22.43 3.69
N THR A 141 -12.58 -22.41 5.00
CA THR A 141 -12.28 -21.16 5.71
C THR A 141 -10.98 -20.57 5.19
N GLN A 142 -9.92 -21.36 5.00
CA GLN A 142 -8.65 -20.91 4.42
C GLN A 142 -8.85 -20.30 3.03
N VAL A 143 -9.65 -20.93 2.15
CA VAL A 143 -9.94 -20.35 0.82
C VAL A 143 -10.70 -19.03 0.93
N LYS A 144 -11.70 -18.94 1.83
CA LYS A 144 -12.45 -17.68 2.05
C LYS A 144 -11.55 -16.59 2.59
N THR A 145 -10.71 -16.88 3.58
CA THR A 145 -9.76 -15.93 4.15
C THR A 145 -8.74 -15.48 3.09
N ALA A 146 -8.17 -16.41 2.31
CA ALA A 146 -7.24 -16.06 1.23
C ALA A 146 -7.88 -15.18 0.14
N ARG A 147 -9.18 -15.35 -0.16
CA ARG A 147 -9.91 -14.45 -1.05
C ARG A 147 -10.04 -13.03 -0.48
N LEU A 148 -10.25 -12.93 0.82
CA LEU A 148 -10.28 -11.64 1.52
C LEU A 148 -8.88 -11.01 1.55
N ASP A 149 -7.82 -11.79 1.69
CA ASP A 149 -6.43 -11.30 1.61
C ASP A 149 -6.10 -10.71 0.23
N VAL A 150 -6.59 -11.32 -0.86
CA VAL A 150 -6.46 -10.73 -2.21
C VAL A 150 -7.18 -9.38 -2.29
N LYS A 151 -8.39 -9.27 -1.72
CA LYS A 151 -9.10 -7.97 -1.68
C LYS A 151 -8.34 -6.92 -0.87
N ILE A 152 -7.80 -7.29 0.29
CA ILE A 152 -6.97 -6.42 1.13
C ILE A 152 -5.75 -5.94 0.33
N SER A 153 -5.02 -6.86 -0.32
CA SER A 153 -3.82 -6.52 -1.09
C SER A 153 -4.12 -5.57 -2.26
N ASN A 154 -5.24 -5.77 -2.97
CA ASN A 154 -5.67 -4.84 -4.02
C ASN A 154 -6.02 -3.46 -3.48
N LEU A 155 -6.77 -3.39 -2.38
CA LEU A 155 -7.08 -2.12 -1.71
C LEU A 155 -5.83 -1.42 -1.18
N ALA A 156 -4.89 -2.18 -0.59
CA ALA A 156 -3.63 -1.64 -0.11
C ALA A 156 -2.76 -1.10 -1.26
N ASN A 157 -2.74 -1.78 -2.43
CA ASN A 157 -2.07 -1.27 -3.62
C ASN A 157 -2.68 0.05 -4.10
N THR A 158 -4.02 0.14 -4.17
CA THR A 158 -4.71 1.38 -4.54
C THR A 158 -4.41 2.51 -3.54
N LEU A 159 -4.41 2.22 -2.23
CA LEU A 159 -4.07 3.20 -1.20
C LEU A 159 -2.63 3.70 -1.35
N LEU A 160 -1.70 2.79 -1.64
CA LEU A 160 -0.30 3.14 -1.86
C LEU A 160 -0.11 4.02 -3.10
N GLN A 161 -0.79 3.71 -4.22
CA GLN A 161 -0.75 4.54 -5.43
C GLN A 161 -1.23 5.96 -5.13
N LYS A 162 -2.34 6.11 -4.41
CA LYS A 162 -2.84 7.41 -3.96
C LYS A 162 -1.82 8.15 -3.08
N GLN A 163 -1.20 7.47 -2.13
CA GLN A 163 -0.16 8.07 -1.29
C GLN A 163 1.04 8.55 -2.11
N VAL A 164 1.48 7.75 -3.09
CA VAL A 164 2.59 8.11 -3.98
C VAL A 164 2.26 9.34 -4.82
N ILE A 165 1.03 9.48 -5.31
CA ILE A 165 0.57 10.69 -6.03
C ILE A 165 0.69 11.91 -5.13
N VAL A 166 0.18 11.85 -3.91
CA VAL A 166 0.24 12.98 -2.95
C VAL A 166 1.69 13.35 -2.64
N ASP A 167 2.53 12.37 -2.35
CA ASP A 167 3.93 12.59 -2.03
C ASP A 167 4.71 13.19 -3.22
N ALA A 168 4.44 12.71 -4.44
CA ALA A 168 5.02 13.22 -5.68
C ALA A 168 4.59 14.70 -5.94
N LYS A 169 3.30 15.01 -5.78
CA LYS A 169 2.79 16.39 -5.88
C LYS A 169 3.42 17.31 -4.84
N LYS A 170 3.55 16.86 -3.58
CA LYS A 170 4.24 17.64 -2.54
C LYS A 170 5.71 17.90 -2.88
N ALA A 171 6.43 16.88 -3.39
CA ALA A 171 7.82 17.05 -3.80
C ALA A 171 7.96 18.06 -4.96
N PHE A 172 7.05 18.02 -5.95
CA PHE A 172 6.98 18.98 -7.04
C PHE A 172 6.74 20.42 -6.53
N TRP A 173 5.72 20.65 -5.72
CA TRP A 173 5.41 21.98 -5.20
C TRP A 173 6.50 22.52 -4.28
N ARG A 174 7.17 21.66 -3.52
CA ARG A 174 8.34 22.05 -2.73
C ARG A 174 9.46 22.56 -3.64
N PHE A 175 9.73 21.89 -4.75
CA PHE A 175 10.72 22.35 -5.74
C PHE A 175 10.30 23.67 -6.38
N VAL A 176 9.03 23.85 -6.75
CA VAL A 176 8.50 25.11 -7.30
C VAL A 176 8.73 26.29 -6.35
N TYR A 177 8.35 26.13 -5.07
CA TYR A 177 8.47 27.26 -4.13
C TYR A 177 9.90 27.51 -3.67
N THR A 178 10.74 26.50 -3.56
CA THR A 178 12.18 26.72 -3.30
C THR A 178 12.87 27.41 -4.48
N THR A 179 12.46 27.15 -5.71
CA THR A 179 12.93 27.88 -6.90
C THR A 179 12.56 29.37 -6.81
N LYS A 180 11.32 29.70 -6.41
CA LYS A 180 10.91 31.11 -6.23
C LYS A 180 11.69 31.80 -5.12
N ILE A 181 11.96 31.10 -4.02
CA ILE A 181 12.76 31.65 -2.92
C ILE A 181 14.21 31.89 -3.39
N LEU A 182 14.80 30.96 -4.14
CA LEU A 182 16.14 31.11 -4.70
C LEU A 182 16.23 32.37 -5.57
N HIS A 183 15.31 32.55 -6.52
CA HIS A 183 15.29 33.74 -7.38
C HIS A 183 15.15 35.06 -6.58
N ALA A 184 14.31 35.07 -5.54
CA ALA A 184 14.16 36.23 -4.69
C ALA A 184 15.48 36.65 -4.00
N TYR A 185 16.29 35.66 -3.57
CA TYR A 185 17.61 35.95 -2.99
C TYR A 185 18.69 36.31 -4.05
N GLU A 186 18.59 35.75 -5.26
CA GLU A 186 19.45 36.14 -6.40
C GLU A 186 19.21 37.61 -6.75
N ASP A 187 17.95 38.03 -6.90
CA ASP A 187 17.58 39.43 -7.18
C ASP A 187 18.10 40.39 -6.08
N LEU A 188 17.94 39.98 -4.80
CA LEU A 188 18.40 40.78 -3.68
C LEU A 188 19.92 40.96 -3.66
N LEU A 189 20.67 39.91 -3.99
CA LEU A 189 22.13 39.97 -4.09
C LEU A 189 22.57 40.84 -5.27
N ASP A 190 21.95 40.70 -6.43
CA ASP A 190 22.24 41.48 -7.63
C ASP A 190 22.08 43.00 -7.36
N ILE A 191 21.01 43.41 -6.68
CA ILE A 191 20.79 44.78 -6.24
C ILE A 191 21.96 45.29 -5.36
N ALA A 192 22.44 44.49 -4.41
CA ALA A 192 23.52 44.88 -3.54
C ALA A 192 24.87 44.98 -4.24
N ILE A 193 25.16 44.09 -5.20
CA ILE A 193 26.39 44.11 -6.01
C ILE A 193 26.41 45.35 -6.89
N LYS A 194 25.35 45.65 -7.65
CA LYS A 194 25.24 46.86 -8.49
C LYS A 194 25.40 48.12 -7.67
N ARG A 195 24.84 48.18 -6.47
CA ARG A 195 25.01 49.29 -5.54
C ARG A 195 26.45 49.39 -5.05
N ASN A 196 27.12 48.28 -4.75
CA ASN A 196 28.51 48.27 -4.32
C ASN A 196 29.44 48.91 -5.36
N GLU A 197 29.23 48.60 -6.63
CA GLU A 197 29.96 49.19 -7.74
C GLU A 197 29.72 50.70 -7.88
N ALA A 198 28.45 51.13 -7.73
CA ALA A 198 28.10 52.54 -7.77
C ALA A 198 28.71 53.33 -6.58
N LEU A 199 28.65 52.79 -5.38
CA LEU A 199 29.23 53.38 -4.18
C LEU A 199 30.76 53.46 -4.26
N ALA A 200 31.43 52.45 -4.82
CA ALA A 200 32.88 52.46 -4.99
C ALA A 200 33.33 53.66 -5.85
N LYS A 201 32.63 53.91 -6.97
CA LYS A 201 32.90 55.09 -7.83
C LYS A 201 32.66 56.43 -7.12
N GLN A 202 31.61 56.51 -6.28
CA GLN A 202 31.31 57.73 -5.52
C GLN A 202 32.36 58.04 -4.41
N VAL A 203 32.87 56.96 -3.76
CA VAL A 203 33.94 57.08 -2.77
C VAL A 203 35.26 57.53 -3.43
N GLU A 204 35.60 56.91 -4.58
CA GLU A 204 36.77 57.31 -5.38
C GLU A 204 36.71 58.74 -5.83
N ALA A 205 35.54 59.27 -6.21
CA ALA A 205 35.29 60.68 -6.54
C ALA A 205 35.26 61.61 -5.32
N GLY A 206 35.28 61.05 -4.09
CA GLY A 206 35.18 61.87 -2.87
C GLY A 206 33.77 62.30 -2.46
N ASP A 207 32.74 61.83 -3.16
CA ASP A 207 31.32 62.15 -2.91
C ASP A 207 30.73 61.48 -1.73
N LYS A 208 31.25 60.26 -1.32
CA LYS A 208 30.77 59.45 -0.20
C LYS A 208 31.93 59.02 0.69
N ALA A 209 31.64 58.84 1.98
CA ALA A 209 32.60 58.33 2.92
C ALA A 209 32.83 56.78 2.75
N GLU A 210 34.06 56.32 2.94
CA GLU A 210 34.47 54.91 2.81
C GLU A 210 33.64 53.95 3.71
N ILE A 211 33.13 54.43 4.86
CA ILE A 211 32.28 53.68 5.76
C ILE A 211 30.99 53.17 5.06
N VAL A 212 30.42 53.96 4.17
CA VAL A 212 29.18 53.56 3.43
C VAL A 212 29.47 52.42 2.47
N LEU A 213 30.63 52.44 1.80
CA LEU A 213 31.07 51.30 0.97
C LEU A 213 31.33 50.04 1.78
N SER A 214 31.96 50.18 2.94
CA SER A 214 32.23 49.06 3.86
C SER A 214 30.93 48.42 4.37
N GLU A 215 29.91 49.21 4.74
CA GLU A 215 28.59 48.73 5.15
C GLU A 215 27.86 48.00 4.01
N ASN A 216 27.91 48.53 2.79
CA ASN A 216 27.31 47.82 1.65
C ASN A 216 28.05 46.50 1.34
N LYS A 217 29.38 46.47 1.45
CA LYS A 217 30.17 45.24 1.27
C LYS A 217 29.80 44.20 2.30
N ARG A 218 29.56 44.60 3.57
CA ARG A 218 29.03 43.72 4.60
C ARG A 218 27.64 43.17 4.23
N ALA A 219 26.75 44.01 3.67
CA ALA A 219 25.44 43.58 3.20
C ALA A 219 25.55 42.57 2.05
N VAL A 220 26.46 42.78 1.07
CA VAL A 220 26.75 41.81 -0.01
C VAL A 220 27.14 40.44 0.55
N LEU A 221 28.11 40.38 1.47
CA LEU A 221 28.58 39.12 2.08
C LEU A 221 27.46 38.41 2.82
N ARG A 222 26.61 39.13 3.56
CA ARG A 222 25.44 38.55 4.25
C ARG A 222 24.43 37.96 3.25
N ARG A 223 24.14 38.70 2.15
CA ARG A 223 23.20 38.23 1.11
C ARG A 223 23.74 37.03 0.33
N GLN A 224 25.07 36.97 0.10
CA GLN A 224 25.72 35.77 -0.44
C GLN A 224 25.49 34.54 0.45
N SER A 225 25.67 34.67 1.76
CA SER A 225 25.43 33.58 2.71
C SER A 225 23.96 33.11 2.74
N GLN A 226 23.02 34.07 2.61
CA GLN A 226 21.58 33.77 2.51
C GLN A 226 21.25 33.04 1.21
N LEU A 227 21.83 33.52 0.08
CA LEU A 227 21.65 32.83 -1.21
C LEU A 227 22.20 31.41 -1.21
N GLU A 228 23.36 31.14 -0.59
CA GLU A 228 23.89 29.79 -0.49
C GLU A 228 22.96 28.87 0.36
N THR A 229 22.29 29.41 1.36
CA THR A 229 21.28 28.69 2.13
C THR A 229 20.07 28.35 1.25
N ALA A 230 19.54 29.30 0.50
CA ALA A 230 18.42 29.09 -0.41
C ALA A 230 18.79 28.11 -1.54
N ARG A 231 20.01 28.18 -2.07
CA ARG A 231 20.54 27.26 -3.09
C ARG A 231 20.62 25.82 -2.56
N ARG A 232 21.11 25.63 -1.33
CA ARG A 232 21.11 24.32 -0.69
C ARG A 232 19.69 23.74 -0.56
N ASP A 233 18.73 24.54 -0.13
CA ASP A 233 17.35 24.10 0.08
C ASP A 233 16.68 23.77 -1.26
N TRP A 234 16.95 24.53 -2.31
CA TRP A 234 16.51 24.23 -3.67
C TRP A 234 17.10 22.92 -4.22
N LEU A 235 18.43 22.69 -4.05
CA LEU A 235 19.07 21.46 -4.46
C LEU A 235 18.51 20.24 -3.68
N ASN A 236 18.28 20.39 -2.39
CA ASN A 236 17.67 19.35 -1.59
C ASN A 236 16.22 19.03 -2.04
N ALA A 237 15.47 20.03 -2.46
CA ALA A 237 14.15 19.82 -3.05
C ALA A 237 14.23 19.07 -4.38
N ALA A 238 15.21 19.40 -5.25
CA ALA A 238 15.47 18.67 -6.49
C ALA A 238 15.86 17.19 -6.24
N VAL A 239 16.72 16.94 -5.25
CA VAL A 239 17.06 15.55 -4.81
C VAL A 239 15.83 14.81 -4.30
N SER A 240 14.97 15.48 -3.53
CA SER A 240 13.73 14.85 -3.06
C SER A 240 12.76 14.54 -4.21
N LEU A 241 12.69 15.42 -5.20
CA LEU A 241 11.86 15.25 -6.39
C LEU A 241 12.35 14.09 -7.28
N SER A 242 13.67 13.89 -7.39
CA SER A 242 14.25 12.81 -8.20
C SER A 242 13.81 11.40 -7.76
N MET A 243 13.36 11.24 -6.52
CA MET A 243 12.80 9.96 -6.06
C MET A 243 11.55 9.55 -6.84
N TYR A 244 10.74 10.51 -7.27
CA TYR A 244 9.49 10.31 -7.99
C TYR A 244 9.64 10.48 -9.50
N LEU A 245 10.68 11.18 -9.95
CA LEU A 245 10.95 11.46 -11.35
C LEU A 245 12.00 10.51 -11.89
N ARG A 246 11.57 9.56 -12.71
CA ARG A 246 12.39 8.46 -13.22
C ARG A 246 12.32 8.40 -14.74
N ASN A 247 13.41 7.95 -15.36
CA ASN A 247 13.46 7.69 -16.80
C ASN A 247 12.75 6.38 -17.17
N SER A 248 12.67 6.08 -18.46
CA SER A 248 12.03 4.85 -18.98
C SER A 248 12.72 3.54 -18.54
N LEU A 249 13.94 3.61 -18.01
CA LEU A 249 14.67 2.49 -17.42
C LEU A 249 14.41 2.33 -15.92
N GLY A 250 13.62 3.23 -15.31
CA GLY A 250 13.35 3.25 -13.88
C GLY A 250 14.46 3.87 -13.02
N GLU A 251 15.46 4.51 -13.63
CA GLU A 251 16.53 5.20 -12.94
C GLU A 251 16.10 6.63 -12.57
N MET A 252 16.59 7.14 -11.45
CA MET A 252 16.31 8.52 -11.03
C MET A 252 16.99 9.52 -11.97
N HIS A 253 16.26 10.57 -12.39
CA HIS A 253 16.87 11.68 -13.08
C HIS A 253 17.93 12.36 -12.22
N GLN A 254 19.02 12.82 -12.84
CA GLN A 254 20.05 13.56 -12.12
C GLN A 254 19.52 14.93 -11.67
N THR A 255 20.01 15.41 -10.54
CA THR A 255 19.62 16.72 -10.02
C THR A 255 19.90 17.86 -11.03
N SER A 256 20.97 17.76 -11.82
CA SER A 256 21.31 18.70 -12.89
C SER A 256 20.24 18.74 -13.99
N GLU A 257 19.66 17.62 -14.36
CA GLU A 257 18.58 17.56 -15.36
C GLU A 257 17.31 18.22 -14.83
N ILE A 258 16.96 17.96 -13.57
CA ILE A 258 15.78 18.53 -12.91
C ILE A 258 15.92 20.07 -12.80
N THR A 259 17.09 20.55 -12.43
CA THR A 259 17.35 21.99 -12.23
C THR A 259 17.47 22.77 -13.54
N SER A 260 17.79 22.11 -14.65
CA SER A 260 17.87 22.71 -15.99
C SER A 260 16.58 22.61 -16.79
N ALA A 261 15.63 21.79 -16.36
CA ALA A 261 14.35 21.60 -17.04
C ALA A 261 13.47 22.87 -16.96
N LYS A 262 12.71 23.13 -18.03
CA LYS A 262 11.72 24.20 -18.03
C LYS A 262 10.59 23.86 -17.06
N LEU A 263 10.45 24.65 -16.00
CA LEU A 263 9.40 24.48 -14.98
C LEU A 263 8.07 25.05 -15.49
N GLU A 264 7.05 24.19 -15.60
CA GLU A 264 5.69 24.58 -15.97
C GLU A 264 4.71 24.22 -14.84
N TYR A 265 3.99 25.23 -14.34
CA TYR A 265 2.99 25.06 -13.28
C TYR A 265 1.92 26.13 -13.35
N THR A 266 0.74 25.78 -12.87
CA THR A 266 -0.37 26.73 -12.68
C THR A 266 -0.74 26.75 -11.21
N GLU A 267 -0.66 27.91 -10.56
CA GLU A 267 -1.10 28.04 -9.17
C GLU A 267 -2.62 28.00 -9.10
N THR A 268 -3.15 26.95 -8.48
CA THR A 268 -4.58 26.84 -8.21
C THR A 268 -4.94 27.65 -6.97
N GLN A 269 -6.01 28.42 -7.04
CA GLN A 269 -6.56 29.08 -5.86
C GLN A 269 -7.20 28.04 -4.94
N ILE A 270 -6.57 27.79 -3.79
CA ILE A 270 -7.09 26.88 -2.77
C ILE A 270 -8.00 27.68 -1.85
N THR A 271 -9.26 27.28 -1.78
CA THR A 271 -10.22 27.80 -0.81
C THR A 271 -10.63 26.66 0.12
N PRO A 272 -10.59 26.84 1.45
CA PRO A 272 -11.06 25.83 2.37
C PRO A 272 -12.56 25.53 2.15
N PRO A 273 -12.98 24.25 2.26
CA PRO A 273 -14.40 23.93 2.16
C PRO A 273 -15.18 24.60 3.29
N PRO A 274 -16.46 24.98 3.06
CA PRO A 274 -17.28 25.68 4.07
C PRO A 274 -17.60 24.82 5.30
N ASP A 275 -17.73 23.51 5.11
CA ASP A 275 -18.00 22.53 6.17
C ASP A 275 -17.22 21.24 5.90
N HIS A 276 -16.76 20.59 6.97
CA HIS A 276 -16.00 19.34 6.94
C HIS A 276 -16.77 18.15 7.51
N LEU A 277 -17.99 18.35 8.04
CA LEU A 277 -18.75 17.30 8.73
C LEU A 277 -19.25 16.23 7.77
N GLU A 278 -19.67 16.61 6.56
CA GLU A 278 -20.08 15.66 5.54
C GLU A 278 -18.89 14.83 5.02
N GLN A 279 -17.75 15.48 4.82
CA GLN A 279 -16.51 14.79 4.41
C GLN A 279 -16.05 13.80 5.47
N ILE A 280 -16.14 14.14 6.78
CA ILE A 280 -15.85 13.20 7.88
C ILE A 280 -16.76 11.98 7.79
N LYS A 281 -18.07 12.15 7.63
CA LYS A 281 -19.02 11.04 7.52
C LYS A 281 -18.66 10.14 6.34
N THR A 282 -18.43 10.72 5.18
CA THR A 282 -18.06 9.98 3.96
C THR A 282 -16.74 9.24 4.14
N ALA A 283 -15.73 9.88 4.72
CA ALA A 283 -14.40 9.28 4.94
C ALA A 283 -14.47 8.11 5.92
N THR A 284 -15.17 8.25 7.05
CA THR A 284 -15.31 7.18 8.05
C THR A 284 -16.05 5.95 7.53
N GLU A 285 -16.80 6.06 6.43
CA GLU A 285 -17.50 4.94 5.80
C GLU A 285 -16.75 4.36 4.59
N ARG A 286 -16.08 5.20 3.79
CA ARG A 286 -15.63 4.86 2.43
C ARG A 286 -14.11 4.83 2.24
N ARG A 287 -13.33 5.36 3.18
CA ARG A 287 -11.85 5.32 3.06
C ARG A 287 -11.35 3.89 2.88
N ILE A 288 -10.30 3.75 2.09
CA ILE A 288 -9.72 2.45 1.74
C ILE A 288 -9.22 1.70 2.99
N ASP A 289 -8.59 2.39 3.93
CA ASP A 289 -8.11 1.83 5.19
C ASP A 289 -9.25 1.34 6.09
N VAL A 290 -10.39 2.05 6.12
CA VAL A 290 -11.62 1.59 6.80
C VAL A 290 -12.15 0.31 6.14
N ARG A 291 -12.21 0.25 4.82
CA ARG A 291 -12.63 -0.94 4.07
C ARG A 291 -11.71 -2.13 4.33
N ILE A 292 -10.41 -1.92 4.37
CA ILE A 292 -9.43 -2.95 4.76
C ILE A 292 -9.71 -3.44 6.18
N SER A 293 -9.92 -2.54 7.13
CA SER A 293 -10.22 -2.89 8.53
C SER A 293 -11.56 -3.66 8.65
N GLN A 294 -12.59 -3.30 7.87
CA GLN A 294 -13.85 -4.05 7.79
C GLN A 294 -13.64 -5.48 7.27
N ILE A 295 -12.77 -5.68 6.28
CA ILE A 295 -12.43 -7.02 5.77
C ILE A 295 -11.68 -7.83 6.84
N PHE A 296 -10.81 -7.23 7.65
CA PHE A 296 -10.18 -7.90 8.79
C PHE A 296 -11.22 -8.35 9.83
N VAL A 297 -12.24 -7.53 10.10
CA VAL A 297 -13.36 -7.95 10.97
C VAL A 297 -14.10 -9.15 10.36
N GLU A 298 -14.34 -9.15 9.05
CA GLU A 298 -14.97 -10.30 8.37
C GLU A 298 -14.12 -11.57 8.49
N GLN A 299 -12.80 -11.48 8.34
CA GLN A 299 -11.89 -12.62 8.52
C GLN A 299 -11.98 -13.20 9.94
N THR A 300 -11.92 -12.34 10.96
CA THR A 300 -11.99 -12.80 12.36
C THR A 300 -13.36 -13.43 12.71
N ILE A 301 -14.44 -12.99 12.05
CA ILE A 301 -15.75 -13.61 12.17
C ILE A 301 -15.75 -15.02 11.55
N LEU A 302 -15.10 -15.22 10.39
CA LEU A 302 -14.97 -16.54 9.76
C LEU A 302 -14.17 -17.50 10.65
N GLU A 303 -13.05 -17.03 11.22
CA GLU A 303 -12.23 -17.81 12.15
C GLU A 303 -12.98 -18.15 13.44
N THR A 304 -13.78 -17.23 13.97
CA THR A 304 -14.62 -17.47 15.14
C THR A 304 -15.70 -18.53 14.85
N LYS A 305 -16.32 -18.49 13.65
CA LYS A 305 -17.27 -19.50 13.21
C LYS A 305 -16.62 -20.88 13.08
N LEU A 306 -15.40 -20.94 12.52
CA LEU A 306 -14.63 -22.18 12.44
C LEU A 306 -14.31 -22.72 13.84
N ALA A 307 -13.74 -21.90 14.71
CA ALA A 307 -13.38 -22.28 16.07
C ALA A 307 -14.61 -22.74 16.90
N LYS A 308 -15.76 -22.12 16.70
CA LYS A 308 -17.03 -22.53 17.30
C LYS A 308 -17.49 -23.90 16.79
N ASN A 309 -17.34 -24.16 15.48
CA ASN A 309 -17.66 -25.45 14.88
C ASN A 309 -16.72 -26.57 15.38
N GLU A 310 -15.45 -26.26 15.67
CA GLU A 310 -14.47 -27.21 16.19
C GLU A 310 -14.79 -27.72 17.61
N ILE A 311 -15.67 -27.02 18.36
CA ILE A 311 -16.15 -27.52 19.68
C ILE A 311 -17.08 -28.72 19.55
N LEU A 312 -17.76 -28.84 18.39
CA LEU A 312 -18.73 -29.90 18.18
C LEU A 312 -18.07 -31.28 18.12
N PRO A 313 -18.76 -32.35 18.51
CA PRO A 313 -18.33 -33.73 18.26
C PRO A 313 -18.10 -34.01 16.79
N THR A 314 -17.19 -34.91 16.49
CA THR A 314 -16.98 -35.39 15.12
C THR A 314 -17.92 -36.55 14.87
N ILE A 315 -18.76 -36.46 13.85
CA ILE A 315 -19.64 -37.53 13.37
C ILE A 315 -19.38 -37.62 11.86
N ASP A 316 -18.67 -38.67 11.46
CA ASP A 316 -18.32 -38.88 10.05
C ASP A 316 -19.07 -40.11 9.54
N MET A 317 -19.66 -39.97 8.35
CA MET A 317 -20.34 -41.05 7.64
C MET A 317 -19.56 -41.34 6.35
N GLY A 318 -19.37 -42.62 6.06
CA GLY A 318 -18.76 -43.09 4.83
C GLY A 318 -19.54 -44.22 4.21
N PHE A 319 -19.50 -44.27 2.89
CA PHE A 319 -19.95 -45.40 2.09
C PHE A 319 -18.83 -45.80 1.14
N GLU A 320 -18.60 -47.11 1.06
CA GLU A 320 -17.60 -47.69 0.18
C GLU A 320 -18.20 -48.93 -0.48
N THR A 321 -18.03 -49.02 -1.78
CA THR A 321 -18.35 -50.24 -2.55
C THR A 321 -17.08 -50.79 -3.18
N SER A 322 -16.93 -52.08 -3.21
CA SER A 322 -15.77 -52.74 -3.79
C SER A 322 -16.14 -54.06 -4.48
N GLN A 323 -15.36 -54.43 -5.48
CA GLN A 323 -15.52 -55.64 -6.26
C GLN A 323 -14.15 -56.28 -6.48
N ASP A 324 -14.05 -57.59 -6.13
CA ASP A 324 -12.88 -58.42 -6.43
C ASP A 324 -12.99 -59.06 -7.82
N TYR A 325 -11.88 -59.24 -8.49
CA TYR A 325 -11.77 -59.78 -9.85
C TYR A 325 -10.79 -60.95 -9.91
N GLY A 326 -10.99 -61.86 -10.88
CA GLY A 326 -10.09 -62.97 -11.15
C GLY A 326 -10.45 -64.25 -10.37
N ASN A 327 -9.51 -65.19 -10.32
CA ASN A 327 -9.66 -66.49 -9.66
C ASN A 327 -9.39 -66.41 -8.16
N GLY A 328 -10.08 -67.18 -7.37
CA GLY A 328 -9.94 -67.23 -5.90
C GLY A 328 -11.19 -67.73 -5.20
N THR A 329 -11.35 -67.43 -3.91
CA THR A 329 -12.47 -67.88 -3.09
C THR A 329 -13.82 -67.38 -3.62
N GLN A 330 -14.78 -68.25 -3.87
CA GLN A 330 -16.11 -67.85 -4.41
C GLN A 330 -16.89 -66.91 -3.50
N THR A 331 -16.66 -66.89 -2.20
CA THR A 331 -17.25 -65.89 -1.27
C THR A 331 -16.91 -64.45 -1.61
N LYS A 332 -15.88 -64.21 -2.42
CA LYS A 332 -15.47 -62.86 -2.88
C LYS A 332 -16.03 -62.51 -4.27
N ASP A 333 -16.93 -63.27 -4.84
CA ASP A 333 -17.58 -62.99 -6.12
C ASP A 333 -18.66 -61.90 -5.99
N GLN A 334 -19.15 -61.69 -4.78
CA GLN A 334 -20.17 -60.69 -4.51
C GLN A 334 -19.56 -59.31 -4.30
N ARG A 335 -20.28 -58.30 -4.75
CA ARG A 335 -19.95 -56.90 -4.43
C ARG A 335 -20.00 -56.68 -2.93
N LEU A 336 -19.02 -56.02 -2.37
CA LEU A 336 -18.95 -55.66 -0.95
C LEU A 336 -19.33 -54.20 -0.78
N ASP A 337 -20.45 -53.94 -0.11
CA ASP A 337 -20.87 -52.60 0.28
C ASP A 337 -20.62 -52.41 1.79
N LYS A 338 -19.96 -51.31 2.15
CA LYS A 338 -19.57 -51.00 3.51
C LYS A 338 -20.06 -49.60 3.89
N VAL A 339 -20.80 -49.50 4.96
CA VAL A 339 -21.19 -48.27 5.62
C VAL A 339 -20.31 -48.06 6.85
N LYS A 340 -19.76 -46.89 7.00
CA LYS A 340 -18.95 -46.50 8.15
C LYS A 340 -19.61 -45.33 8.85
N LEU A 341 -19.81 -45.43 10.14
CA LEU A 341 -20.19 -44.33 11.01
C LEU A 341 -19.14 -44.21 12.11
N SER A 342 -18.52 -43.08 12.23
CA SER A 342 -17.52 -42.78 13.25
C SER A 342 -17.99 -41.63 14.11
N VAL A 343 -18.02 -41.83 15.42
CA VAL A 343 -18.38 -40.79 16.40
C VAL A 343 -17.19 -40.59 17.34
N SER A 344 -16.74 -39.36 17.49
CA SER A 344 -15.69 -39.00 18.44
C SER A 344 -16.10 -37.76 19.22
N ILE A 345 -16.15 -37.91 20.54
CA ILE A 345 -16.58 -36.86 21.48
C ILE A 345 -15.42 -36.61 22.45
N PRO A 346 -14.78 -35.42 22.39
CA PRO A 346 -13.76 -35.08 23.38
C PRO A 346 -14.43 -34.84 24.75
N ILE A 347 -13.99 -35.57 25.78
CA ILE A 347 -14.60 -35.49 27.10
C ILE A 347 -14.40 -34.13 27.75
N GLU A 348 -13.18 -33.60 27.72
CA GLU A 348 -12.85 -32.31 28.39
C GLU A 348 -12.92 -31.10 27.47
N ASN A 349 -12.66 -31.23 26.20
CA ASN A 349 -12.75 -30.20 25.13
C ASN A 349 -12.09 -28.86 25.41
N LYS A 350 -11.13 -28.77 26.37
CA LYS A 350 -10.47 -27.52 26.80
C LYS A 350 -9.72 -26.82 25.67
N LYS A 351 -9.06 -27.61 24.80
CA LYS A 351 -8.29 -27.07 23.66
C LYS A 351 -9.20 -26.31 22.71
N GLN A 352 -10.31 -26.83 22.31
CA GLN A 352 -11.25 -26.22 21.35
C GLN A 352 -12.01 -25.06 21.98
N GLN A 353 -12.39 -25.15 23.25
CA GLN A 353 -12.96 -24.03 23.98
C GLN A 353 -11.98 -22.89 24.10
N GLY A 354 -10.68 -23.17 24.35
CA GLY A 354 -9.61 -22.16 24.37
C GLY A 354 -9.43 -21.48 23.01
N LYS A 355 -9.43 -22.26 21.90
CA LYS A 355 -9.40 -21.72 20.54
C LYS A 355 -10.58 -20.79 20.26
N TYR A 356 -11.80 -21.20 20.62
CA TYR A 356 -12.98 -20.37 20.40
C TYR A 356 -12.92 -19.07 21.19
N LYS A 357 -12.60 -19.13 22.49
CA LYS A 357 -12.47 -17.92 23.33
C LYS A 357 -11.40 -16.97 22.79
N LYS A 358 -10.26 -17.51 22.31
CA LYS A 358 -9.22 -16.74 21.66
C LYS A 358 -9.74 -16.05 20.38
N ALA A 359 -10.41 -16.78 19.50
CA ALA A 359 -10.97 -16.23 18.26
C ALA A 359 -12.04 -15.18 18.54
N GLU A 360 -12.91 -15.40 19.53
CA GLU A 360 -13.92 -14.42 19.97
C GLU A 360 -13.28 -13.13 20.51
N ALA A 361 -12.24 -13.26 21.32
CA ALA A 361 -11.50 -12.10 21.86
C ALA A 361 -10.82 -11.31 20.72
N GLU A 362 -10.19 -12.00 19.74
CA GLU A 362 -9.56 -11.34 18.61
C GLU A 362 -10.58 -10.64 17.71
N SER A 363 -11.75 -11.24 17.49
CA SER A 363 -12.84 -10.60 16.73
C SER A 363 -13.36 -9.33 17.43
N LYS A 364 -13.53 -9.35 18.76
CA LYS A 364 -13.91 -8.15 19.53
C LYS A 364 -12.82 -7.08 19.45
N LYS A 365 -11.55 -7.46 19.62
CA LYS A 365 -10.39 -6.56 19.52
C LYS A 365 -10.35 -5.89 18.13
N THR A 366 -10.50 -6.64 17.06
CA THR A 366 -10.52 -6.10 15.69
C THR A 366 -11.69 -5.14 15.47
N GLY A 367 -12.87 -5.45 16.04
CA GLY A 367 -14.01 -4.53 16.03
C GLY A 367 -13.74 -3.21 16.78
N TYR A 368 -13.04 -3.25 17.92
CA TYR A 368 -12.62 -2.03 18.63
C TYR A 368 -11.56 -1.24 17.87
N ASN A 369 -10.61 -1.93 17.19
CA ASN A 369 -9.62 -1.27 16.32
C ASN A 369 -10.28 -0.53 15.16
N LEU A 370 -11.32 -1.09 14.56
CA LEU A 370 -12.11 -0.40 13.52
C LEU A 370 -12.75 0.88 14.06
N LYS A 371 -13.36 0.83 15.26
CA LYS A 371 -13.92 2.04 15.90
C LYS A 371 -12.85 3.08 16.21
N LEU A 372 -11.69 2.65 16.71
CA LEU A 372 -10.55 3.53 16.97
C LEU A 372 -10.09 4.22 15.68
N LEU A 373 -9.91 3.47 14.60
CA LEU A 373 -9.55 4.01 13.28
C LEU A 373 -10.55 5.07 12.80
N GLN A 374 -11.86 4.84 12.97
CA GLN A 374 -12.88 5.81 12.60
C GLN A 374 -12.76 7.11 13.43
N ASN A 375 -12.46 7.00 14.74
CA ASN A 375 -12.22 8.18 15.59
C ASN A 375 -10.93 8.92 15.20
N GLU A 376 -9.87 8.18 14.86
CA GLU A 376 -8.60 8.76 14.39
C GLU A 376 -8.80 9.54 13.09
N ILE A 377 -9.55 8.99 12.11
CA ILE A 377 -9.91 9.66 10.86
C ILE A 377 -10.70 10.95 11.14
N THR A 378 -11.68 10.90 12.04
CA THR A 378 -12.45 12.09 12.44
C THR A 378 -11.52 13.19 12.96
N ASN A 379 -10.61 12.84 13.87
CA ASN A 379 -9.66 13.78 14.43
C ASN A 379 -8.63 14.28 13.40
N GLU A 380 -8.17 13.40 12.50
CA GLU A 380 -7.24 13.74 11.43
C GLU A 380 -7.86 14.80 10.50
N ILE A 381 -9.07 14.57 9.98
CA ILE A 381 -9.75 15.50 9.07
C ILE A 381 -10.01 16.85 9.76
N ALA A 382 -10.48 16.84 11.01
CA ALA A 382 -10.71 18.07 11.76
C ALA A 382 -9.41 18.89 11.96
N LYS A 383 -8.30 18.23 12.27
CA LYS A 383 -6.99 18.91 12.40
C LYS A 383 -6.49 19.46 11.07
N LEU A 384 -6.64 18.70 9.98
CA LEU A 384 -6.24 19.15 8.65
C LEU A 384 -7.11 20.31 8.16
N TYR A 385 -8.41 20.28 8.43
CA TYR A 385 -9.32 21.39 8.15
C TYR A 385 -8.89 22.68 8.88
N ASN A 386 -8.61 22.59 10.19
CA ASN A 386 -8.15 23.75 10.95
C ASN A 386 -6.83 24.32 10.41
N LYS A 387 -5.87 23.46 10.04
CA LYS A 387 -4.62 23.90 9.42
C LYS A 387 -4.85 24.57 8.06
N LEU A 388 -5.74 24.02 7.24
CA LEU A 388 -6.06 24.59 5.94
C LEU A 388 -6.68 25.99 6.07
N GLN A 389 -7.58 26.18 7.03
CA GLN A 389 -8.16 27.49 7.37
C GLN A 389 -7.10 28.49 7.86
N GLU A 390 -6.21 28.04 8.74
CA GLU A 390 -5.10 28.84 9.25
C GLU A 390 -4.20 29.31 8.12
N TYR A 391 -3.68 28.39 7.33
CA TYR A 391 -2.73 28.72 6.24
C TYR A 391 -3.39 29.49 5.09
N TYR A 392 -4.69 29.32 4.85
CA TYR A 392 -5.43 30.19 3.94
C TYR A 392 -5.40 31.64 4.41
N THR A 393 -5.66 31.87 5.70
CA THR A 393 -5.64 33.22 6.30
C THR A 393 -4.23 33.80 6.31
N ILE A 394 -3.21 33.04 6.73
CA ILE A 394 -1.81 33.45 6.73
C ILE A 394 -1.36 33.81 5.30
N THR A 395 -1.65 32.97 4.31
CA THR A 395 -1.25 33.20 2.91
C THR A 395 -1.89 34.48 2.35
N LYS A 396 -3.17 34.71 2.65
CA LYS A 396 -3.87 35.94 2.24
C LYS A 396 -3.21 37.17 2.85
N ASN A 397 -2.96 37.18 4.14
CA ASN A 397 -2.32 38.31 4.86
C ASN A 397 -0.88 38.51 4.35
N SER A 398 -0.10 37.46 4.17
CA SER A 398 1.27 37.57 3.65
C SER A 398 1.31 38.08 2.21
N ALA A 399 0.33 37.73 1.38
CA ALA A 399 0.25 38.27 0.02
C ALA A 399 0.01 39.82 0.03
N GLU A 400 -0.88 40.27 0.89
CA GLU A 400 -1.14 41.69 1.06
C GLU A 400 0.07 42.42 1.68
N GLU A 401 0.74 41.83 2.66
CA GLU A 401 1.93 42.31 3.29
C GLU A 401 3.09 42.51 2.27
N VAL A 402 3.34 41.55 1.39
CA VAL A 402 4.35 41.65 0.31
C VAL A 402 4.11 42.88 -0.55
N GLU A 403 2.87 43.18 -0.92
CA GLU A 403 2.57 44.37 -1.74
C GLU A 403 2.79 45.69 -0.99
N ILE A 404 2.54 45.69 0.34
CA ILE A 404 2.83 46.86 1.16
C ILE A 404 4.34 47.08 1.32
N VAL A 405 5.08 46.02 1.65
CA VAL A 405 6.52 46.08 1.89
C VAL A 405 7.27 46.45 0.61
N LYS A 406 6.87 45.96 -0.57
CA LYS A 406 7.42 46.36 -1.86
C LYS A 406 7.24 47.87 -2.12
N ARG A 407 6.04 48.42 -1.85
CA ARG A 407 5.79 49.85 -1.99
C ARG A 407 6.64 50.70 -1.03
N LEU A 408 6.80 50.25 0.22
CA LEU A 408 7.66 50.88 1.21
C LEU A 408 9.14 50.89 0.75
N ALA A 409 9.63 49.77 0.24
CA ALA A 409 11.00 49.67 -0.28
C ALA A 409 11.23 50.59 -1.49
N GLN A 410 10.26 50.65 -2.41
CA GLN A 410 10.34 51.59 -3.55
C GLN A 410 10.35 53.06 -3.10
N ALA A 411 9.49 53.45 -2.16
CA ALA A 411 9.44 54.78 -1.61
C ALA A 411 10.77 55.14 -0.90
N GLU A 412 11.33 54.21 -0.14
CA GLU A 412 12.61 54.40 0.55
C GLU A 412 13.79 54.53 -0.45
N GLN A 413 13.76 53.76 -1.54
CA GLN A 413 14.72 53.86 -2.59
C GLN A 413 14.74 55.27 -3.23
N VAL A 414 13.57 55.87 -3.49
CA VAL A 414 13.46 57.24 -4.00
C VAL A 414 14.01 58.26 -2.98
N ARG A 415 13.66 58.11 -1.70
CA ARG A 415 14.18 58.98 -0.62
C ARG A 415 15.71 58.93 -0.51
N PHE A 416 16.25 57.70 -0.58
CA PHE A 416 17.70 57.51 -0.54
C PHE A 416 18.43 58.20 -1.71
N TYR A 417 17.91 58.14 -2.93
CA TYR A 417 18.48 58.83 -4.07
C TYR A 417 18.35 60.34 -4.00
N ASN A 418 17.31 60.86 -3.35
CA ASN A 418 17.12 62.28 -3.11
C ASN A 418 17.96 62.80 -1.92
N GLY A 419 18.62 61.94 -1.17
CA GLY A 419 19.40 62.30 0.00
C GLY A 419 18.59 62.43 1.30
N ASP A 420 17.30 62.09 1.28
CA ASP A 420 16.38 62.18 2.42
C ASP A 420 16.32 60.90 3.29
N SER A 421 17.18 59.93 3.01
CA SER A 421 17.29 58.66 3.74
C SER A 421 18.74 58.17 3.77
N ASP A 422 18.99 57.25 4.70
CA ASP A 422 20.28 56.61 4.87
C ASP A 422 20.34 55.19 4.28
N PHE A 423 21.56 54.67 4.17
CA PHE A 423 21.82 53.32 3.64
C PHE A 423 21.20 52.22 4.53
N PHE A 424 21.15 52.41 5.84
CA PHE A 424 20.62 51.40 6.75
C PHE A 424 19.13 51.16 6.55
N MET A 425 18.38 52.27 6.40
CA MET A 425 16.95 52.21 6.18
C MET A 425 16.63 51.54 4.83
N LEU A 426 17.33 51.94 3.75
CA LEU A 426 17.17 51.31 2.45
C LEU A 426 17.49 49.82 2.48
N ASN A 427 18.63 49.44 3.07
CA ASN A 427 19.02 48.04 3.18
C ASN A 427 18.04 47.20 4.05
N ALA A 428 17.49 47.77 5.11
CA ALA A 428 16.47 47.15 5.94
C ALA A 428 15.19 46.89 5.12
N ARG A 429 14.70 47.89 4.37
CA ARG A 429 13.50 47.73 3.52
C ARG A 429 13.65 46.67 2.43
N GLU A 430 14.81 46.63 1.76
CA GLU A 430 15.08 45.58 0.75
C GLU A 430 15.14 44.19 1.34
N ASN A 431 15.75 44.06 2.50
CA ASN A 431 15.78 42.78 3.20
C ASN A 431 14.37 42.35 3.66
N ASP A 432 13.53 43.29 4.13
CA ASP A 432 12.13 43.04 4.48
C ASP A 432 11.33 42.47 3.32
N VAL A 433 11.52 43.01 2.09
CA VAL A 433 10.85 42.49 0.88
C VAL A 433 11.11 41.02 0.69
N VAL A 434 12.37 40.58 0.76
CA VAL A 434 12.73 39.19 0.51
C VAL A 434 12.28 38.28 1.64
N LEU A 435 12.41 38.70 2.90
CA LEU A 435 11.92 37.91 4.04
C LEU A 435 10.40 37.72 4.00
N THR A 436 9.67 38.76 3.61
CA THR A 436 8.21 38.71 3.48
C THR A 436 7.79 37.86 2.27
N GLN A 437 8.52 37.93 1.14
CA GLN A 437 8.32 37.05 0.00
C GLN A 437 8.62 35.58 0.34
N GLU A 438 9.70 35.30 1.07
CA GLU A 438 10.03 33.97 1.54
C GLU A 438 8.92 33.43 2.44
N HIS A 439 8.41 34.24 3.39
CA HIS A 439 7.29 33.87 4.24
C HIS A 439 6.02 33.53 3.43
N LEU A 440 5.70 34.37 2.42
CA LEU A 440 4.57 34.08 1.51
C LEU A 440 4.74 32.76 0.78
N PHE A 441 5.93 32.49 0.20
CA PHE A 441 6.18 31.25 -0.54
C PHE A 441 6.13 30.01 0.36
N LYS A 442 6.68 30.10 1.56
CA LYS A 442 6.56 29.03 2.59
C LYS A 442 5.11 28.80 3.03
N SER A 443 4.34 29.87 3.20
CA SER A 443 2.92 29.77 3.57
C SER A 443 2.08 29.13 2.45
N ARG A 444 2.35 29.50 1.19
CA ARG A 444 1.70 28.88 0.02
C ARG A 444 2.04 27.38 -0.10
N LEU A 445 3.31 27.03 0.10
CA LEU A 445 3.74 25.63 0.12
C LEU A 445 3.01 24.85 1.22
N ALA A 446 2.98 25.36 2.45
CA ALA A 446 2.29 24.72 3.56
C ALA A 446 0.78 24.58 3.31
N MET A 447 0.14 25.62 2.72
CA MET A 447 -1.26 25.57 2.33
C MET A 447 -1.50 24.47 1.28
N MET A 448 -0.63 24.35 0.27
CA MET A 448 -0.71 23.29 -0.76
C MET A 448 -0.53 21.91 -0.15
N GLU A 449 0.50 21.72 0.70
CA GLU A 449 0.75 20.44 1.37
C GLU A 449 -0.45 20.00 2.24
N HIS A 450 -1.04 20.92 3.00
CA HIS A 450 -2.22 20.64 3.82
C HIS A 450 -3.50 20.43 3.00
N HIS A 451 -3.61 21.08 1.84
CA HIS A 451 -4.71 20.81 0.90
C HIS A 451 -4.60 19.39 0.33
N LEU A 452 -3.42 18.97 -0.09
CA LEU A 452 -3.17 17.61 -0.57
C LEU A 452 -3.44 16.57 0.52
N ASP A 453 -3.02 16.82 1.76
CA ASP A 453 -3.31 15.95 2.89
C ASP A 453 -4.81 15.86 3.21
N TYR A 454 -5.51 16.99 3.17
CA TYR A 454 -6.94 17.04 3.41
C TYR A 454 -7.72 16.26 2.35
N THR A 455 -7.41 16.46 1.08
CA THR A 455 -8.02 15.74 -0.05
C THR A 455 -7.76 14.25 0.01
N PHE A 456 -6.55 13.85 0.39
CA PHE A 456 -6.22 12.45 0.64
C PHE A 456 -7.01 11.87 1.84
N ALA A 457 -7.08 12.61 2.95
CA ALA A 457 -7.77 12.17 4.17
C ALA A 457 -9.28 12.07 3.98
N THR A 458 -9.89 12.93 3.16
CA THR A 458 -11.31 12.89 2.83
C THR A 458 -11.65 11.90 1.71
N ASN A 459 -10.63 11.30 1.10
CA ASN A 459 -10.76 10.43 -0.08
C ASN A 459 -11.52 11.13 -1.24
N ASP A 460 -11.29 12.44 -1.38
CA ASP A 460 -11.89 13.22 -2.44
C ASP A 460 -11.36 12.78 -3.81
N THR A 461 -12.26 12.65 -4.80
CA THR A 461 -11.92 12.15 -6.14
C THR A 461 -11.21 13.20 -7.00
N ILE A 462 -11.27 14.47 -6.62
CA ILE A 462 -10.72 15.61 -7.38
C ILE A 462 -9.20 15.51 -7.65
N LEU A 463 -8.46 14.74 -6.86
CA LEU A 463 -7.01 14.55 -7.07
C LEU A 463 -6.65 13.43 -8.06
N TRP A 464 -7.63 12.67 -8.54
CA TRP A 464 -7.37 11.42 -9.26
C TRP A 464 -7.74 11.51 -10.74
N ASP A 465 -8.37 12.60 -11.15
CA ASP A 465 -8.63 12.99 -12.54
C ASP A 465 -7.49 13.88 -13.08
#